data_53d1777e52ee77f2b50563076dcf6462
#
_entry.id   53d1777e52ee77f2b50563076dcf6462
#
_cell.length_a   1.000
_cell.length_b   1.000
_cell.length_c   1.000
_cell.angle_alpha   90.00
_cell.angle_beta   90.00
_cell.angle_gamma   90.00
#
_symmetry.space_group_name_H-M   'P 1'
#
loop_
_entity.id
_entity.type
_entity.pdbx_description
1 polymer ?
#
loop_
_entity_poly.entity_id
_entity_poly.type
_entity_poly.pdbx_seq_one_letter_code
_entity_poly.pdbx_strand_id
1 'polypeptide(L)'
;MAASRSGARWLGWILALLVVAAVVLVALVVTRPFWSDLLYGVTGEESLPAQVRGTLEWVGNLVRPRPETADFVPVANAGVNPFGVNAFLEQEVEPQKRELAVQMIADAGFHWIRQEFPWEDIEIHGKGDFEDRRHDPYRSAWEKYDHIVDLADQYGLEIIARLSNPPAWSRAEGDTAGSLAPPDNLDDYGDFVEAVVRRYQGRIRYYQIWNEPNIYPEWGEAPASPEEYTELLKVGYTRVKAACPECVVLSGALAQTIPLGPRDLNDFIFLQRMYDAGAGDYFDVLAMQGYGLWSGPTDRRMRPRVLNFSRPLYLREIMVQNGDADKPIWITEMNWNAVPPDLANAQFGSVTLEQQARYAVEAFRRAQEEWPWMGVINVWYLKRATDTEQDQAMYYFRLVEPDFTPMPVYNALKQYFHSADARAIAPGVHQEDHWALDYQGPWKTRTMPSAQLGAERYVPDGATASLGFAFEGTDLWLQAGPEAAGTLAYQVDGDPER
;
A
#
# COMPACT_ATOMS: atom_id res chain seq x y z
N MET A 1 -5.28 31.29 -72.96
CA MET A 1 -5.60 29.94 -72.51
C MET A 1 -4.47 29.33 -71.60
N ALA A 2 -4.25 29.87 -70.44
CA ALA A 2 -3.19 29.40 -69.53
C ALA A 2 -3.66 29.16 -68.06
N ALA A 3 -4.97 29.20 -67.80
CA ALA A 3 -5.49 29.11 -66.43
C ALA A 3 -5.97 27.71 -65.97
N SER A 4 -5.94 26.65 -66.79
CA SER A 4 -6.53 25.35 -66.46
C SER A 4 -5.53 24.24 -65.98
N ARG A 5 -4.21 24.50 -66.06
CA ARG A 5 -3.20 23.48 -65.66
C ARG A 5 -2.77 23.51 -64.20
N SER A 6 -3.04 24.57 -63.47
CA SER A 6 -2.71 24.69 -62.04
C SER A 6 -3.71 23.95 -61.16
N GLY A 7 -5.01 24.00 -61.49
CA GLY A 7 -6.06 23.34 -60.68
C GLY A 7 -5.95 21.79 -60.68
N ALA A 8 -5.59 21.20 -61.81
CA ALA A 8 -5.44 19.74 -61.91
C ALA A 8 -4.24 19.22 -61.08
N ARG A 9 -3.18 19.99 -60.94
CA ARG A 9 -2.02 19.64 -60.11
C ARG A 9 -2.36 19.71 -58.61
N TRP A 10 -3.09 20.71 -58.17
CA TRP A 10 -3.56 20.85 -56.84
C TRP A 10 -4.51 19.70 -56.44
N LEU A 11 -5.42 19.33 -57.29
CA LEU A 11 -6.33 18.21 -57.09
C LEU A 11 -5.55 16.89 -56.93
N GLY A 12 -4.50 16.68 -57.72
CA GLY A 12 -3.61 15.52 -57.60
C GLY A 12 -2.86 15.44 -56.27
N TRP A 13 -2.36 16.58 -55.78
CA TRP A 13 -1.71 16.64 -54.47
C TRP A 13 -2.69 16.39 -53.32
N ILE A 14 -3.92 16.93 -53.37
CA ILE A 14 -4.97 16.68 -52.39
C ILE A 14 -5.31 15.16 -52.40
N LEU A 15 -5.48 14.56 -53.55
CA LEU A 15 -5.81 13.14 -53.67
C LEU A 15 -4.65 12.26 -53.14
N ALA A 16 -3.41 12.61 -53.44
CA ALA A 16 -2.23 11.92 -52.91
C ALA A 16 -2.17 12.04 -51.36
N LEU A 17 -2.41 13.21 -50.81
CA LEU A 17 -2.47 13.41 -49.34
C LEU A 17 -3.61 12.63 -48.70
N LEU A 18 -4.78 12.55 -49.34
CA LEU A 18 -5.90 11.76 -48.84
C LEU A 18 -5.60 10.26 -48.89
N VAL A 19 -4.94 9.77 -49.93
CA VAL A 19 -4.49 8.36 -50.02
C VAL A 19 -3.46 8.06 -48.94
N VAL A 20 -2.45 8.92 -48.77
CA VAL A 20 -1.46 8.78 -47.70
C VAL A 20 -2.14 8.79 -46.32
N ALA A 21 -3.04 9.71 -46.09
CA ALA A 21 -3.79 9.77 -44.84
C ALA A 21 -4.64 8.50 -44.63
N ALA A 22 -5.28 7.98 -45.67
CA ALA A 22 -6.03 6.72 -45.61
C ALA A 22 -5.13 5.52 -45.29
N VAL A 23 -3.98 5.43 -45.96
CA VAL A 23 -2.99 4.36 -45.70
C VAL A 23 -2.45 4.43 -44.27
N VAL A 24 -2.13 5.64 -43.77
CA VAL A 24 -1.69 5.85 -42.41
C VAL A 24 -2.80 5.47 -41.40
N LEU A 25 -4.04 5.86 -41.70
CA LEU A 25 -5.18 5.51 -40.86
C LEU A 25 -5.40 4.00 -40.77
N VAL A 26 -5.34 3.31 -41.93
CA VAL A 26 -5.43 1.83 -41.98
C VAL A 26 -4.26 1.18 -41.22
N ALA A 27 -3.04 1.67 -41.38
CA ALA A 27 -1.89 1.18 -40.64
C ALA A 27 -2.08 1.39 -39.12
N LEU A 28 -2.52 2.54 -38.71
CA LEU A 28 -2.83 2.84 -37.29
C LEU A 28 -3.94 1.94 -36.74
N VAL A 29 -4.99 1.66 -37.53
CA VAL A 29 -6.06 0.75 -37.09
C VAL A 29 -5.57 -0.70 -36.99
N VAL A 30 -4.79 -1.18 -37.96
CA VAL A 30 -4.27 -2.53 -37.96
C VAL A 30 -3.23 -2.76 -36.85
N THR A 31 -2.39 -1.76 -36.59
CA THR A 31 -1.37 -1.83 -35.54
C THR A 31 -1.91 -1.36 -34.17
N ARG A 32 -3.19 -1.04 -34.06
CA ARG A 32 -3.82 -0.51 -32.84
C ARG A 32 -3.50 -1.31 -31.57
N PRO A 33 -3.58 -2.65 -31.54
CA PRO A 33 -3.28 -3.41 -30.31
C PRO A 33 -1.90 -3.08 -29.78
N PHE A 34 -0.88 -3.14 -30.65
CA PHE A 34 0.51 -2.95 -30.27
C PHE A 34 0.80 -1.55 -29.66
N TRP A 35 0.41 -0.46 -30.35
CA TRP A 35 0.68 0.88 -29.83
C TRP A 35 -0.28 1.30 -28.69
N SER A 36 -1.49 0.71 -28.64
CA SER A 36 -2.41 0.93 -27.52
C SER A 36 -1.85 0.34 -26.23
N ASP A 37 -1.26 -0.87 -26.27
CA ASP A 37 -0.62 -1.48 -25.11
C ASP A 37 0.62 -0.70 -24.67
N LEU A 38 1.42 -0.23 -25.64
CA LEU A 38 2.56 0.65 -25.35
C LEU A 38 2.12 1.94 -24.66
N LEU A 39 1.06 2.58 -25.16
CA LEU A 39 0.53 3.81 -24.54
C LEU A 39 -0.10 3.54 -23.18
N TYR A 40 -0.78 2.40 -23.01
CA TYR A 40 -1.27 1.98 -21.71
C TYR A 40 -0.13 1.82 -20.70
N GLY A 41 0.99 1.21 -21.11
CA GLY A 41 2.18 1.04 -20.26
C GLY A 41 2.80 2.34 -19.73
N VAL A 42 2.41 3.48 -20.29
CA VAL A 42 2.94 4.82 -19.88
C VAL A 42 1.86 5.72 -19.30
N THR A 43 0.61 5.58 -19.75
CA THR A 43 -0.49 6.49 -19.38
C THR A 43 -1.50 5.87 -18.42
N GLY A 44 -1.54 4.55 -18.32
CA GLY A 44 -2.59 3.83 -17.59
C GLY A 44 -4.00 4.02 -18.17
N GLU A 45 -4.10 4.55 -19.40
CA GLU A 45 -5.37 4.87 -20.06
C GLU A 45 -5.70 3.85 -21.15
N GLU A 46 -6.95 3.39 -21.22
CA GLU A 46 -7.36 2.37 -22.19
C GLU A 46 -8.07 2.94 -23.42
N SER A 47 -8.75 4.09 -23.25
CA SER A 47 -9.42 4.74 -24.38
C SER A 47 -8.46 5.58 -25.20
N LEU A 48 -8.57 5.52 -26.53
CA LEU A 48 -7.69 6.27 -27.43
C LEU A 48 -7.65 7.78 -27.13
N PRO A 49 -8.76 8.48 -26.90
CA PRO A 49 -8.70 9.89 -26.56
C PRO A 49 -7.93 10.18 -25.27
N ALA A 50 -8.09 9.31 -24.24
CA ALA A 50 -7.39 9.45 -22.99
C ALA A 50 -5.89 9.09 -23.14
N GLN A 51 -5.55 8.07 -23.92
CA GLN A 51 -4.16 7.73 -24.27
C GLN A 51 -3.43 8.89 -24.96
N VAL A 52 -4.06 9.52 -25.95
CA VAL A 52 -3.48 10.68 -26.65
C VAL A 52 -3.25 11.84 -25.68
N ARG A 53 -4.25 12.20 -24.88
CA ARG A 53 -4.12 13.24 -23.85
C ARG A 53 -3.04 12.88 -22.85
N GLY A 54 -3.08 11.66 -22.31
CA GLY A 54 -2.10 11.16 -21.34
C GLY A 54 -0.68 11.15 -21.87
N THR A 55 -0.49 10.82 -23.15
CA THR A 55 0.83 10.86 -23.82
C THR A 55 1.36 12.30 -23.91
N LEU A 56 0.52 13.27 -24.29
CA LEU A 56 0.92 14.67 -24.31
C LEU A 56 1.30 15.18 -22.91
N GLU A 57 0.60 14.74 -21.90
CA GLU A 57 0.93 15.05 -20.52
C GLU A 57 2.21 14.37 -20.06
N TRP A 58 2.43 13.11 -20.45
CA TRP A 58 3.62 12.34 -20.12
C TRP A 58 4.89 12.90 -20.77
N VAL A 59 4.81 13.40 -22.02
CA VAL A 59 5.94 14.08 -22.68
C VAL A 59 6.50 15.22 -21.83
N GLY A 60 5.63 15.88 -21.05
CA GLY A 60 6.08 16.89 -20.08
C GLY A 60 7.00 16.36 -18.98
N ASN A 61 7.01 15.05 -18.71
CA ASN A 61 7.94 14.44 -17.74
C ASN A 61 9.38 14.38 -18.26
N LEU A 62 9.57 14.37 -19.60
CA LEU A 62 10.93 14.28 -20.20
C LEU A 62 11.81 15.49 -19.87
N VAL A 63 11.19 16.61 -19.49
CA VAL A 63 11.90 17.85 -19.12
C VAL A 63 11.92 18.09 -17.60
N ARG A 64 11.38 17.17 -16.81
CA ARG A 64 11.37 17.24 -15.34
C ARG A 64 12.44 16.34 -14.74
N PRO A 65 13.08 16.73 -13.64
CA PRO A 65 13.88 15.82 -12.86
C PRO A 65 13.05 14.58 -12.47
N ARG A 66 13.67 13.42 -12.47
CA ARG A 66 13.06 12.23 -11.89
C ARG A 66 13.18 12.32 -10.37
N PRO A 67 12.15 11.87 -9.62
CA PRO A 67 12.28 11.76 -8.17
C PRO A 67 13.49 10.91 -7.78
N GLU A 68 14.21 11.34 -6.78
CA GLU A 68 15.30 10.56 -6.19
C GLU A 68 14.73 9.56 -5.19
N THR A 69 14.82 8.26 -5.51
CA THR A 69 14.18 7.19 -4.74
C THR A 69 15.15 6.33 -3.95
N ALA A 70 16.47 6.52 -4.16
CA ALA A 70 17.54 5.79 -3.46
C ALA A 70 17.36 4.26 -3.50
N ASP A 71 17.09 3.69 -4.68
CA ASP A 71 16.69 2.29 -4.89
C ASP A 71 17.77 1.24 -4.49
N PHE A 72 19.01 1.67 -4.27
CA PHE A 72 20.12 0.81 -3.87
C PHE A 72 20.58 1.02 -2.42
N VAL A 73 19.76 1.68 -1.61
CA VAL A 73 19.98 1.77 -0.16
C VAL A 73 19.28 0.59 0.50
N PRO A 74 19.92 -0.11 1.46
CA PRO A 74 19.26 -1.14 2.26
C PRO A 74 18.11 -0.53 3.07
N VAL A 75 16.93 -1.12 2.97
CA VAL A 75 15.71 -0.61 3.62
C VAL A 75 15.14 -1.66 4.55
N ALA A 76 15.07 -1.34 5.84
CA ALA A 76 14.45 -2.20 6.84
C ALA A 76 12.93 -2.36 6.57
N ASN A 77 12.36 -3.52 6.86
CA ASN A 77 10.94 -3.80 6.67
C ASN A 77 10.40 -3.59 5.21
N ALA A 78 11.29 -3.56 4.20
CA ALA A 78 10.87 -3.56 2.79
C ALA A 78 10.80 -4.99 2.22
N GLY A 79 11.68 -5.90 2.67
CA GLY A 79 11.74 -7.30 2.21
C GLY A 79 10.66 -8.22 2.80
N VAL A 80 9.58 -7.67 3.36
CA VAL A 80 8.44 -8.43 3.89
C VAL A 80 7.52 -8.92 2.76
N ASN A 81 6.68 -9.93 3.04
CA ASN A 81 5.64 -10.33 2.08
C ASN A 81 4.72 -9.12 1.78
N PRO A 82 4.53 -8.71 0.52
CA PRO A 82 3.81 -7.47 0.22
C PRO A 82 2.28 -7.60 0.26
N PHE A 83 1.71 -8.79 0.43
CA PHE A 83 0.29 -9.08 0.19
C PHE A 83 -0.57 -8.84 1.43
N GLY A 84 -1.19 -7.67 1.51
CA GLY A 84 -2.07 -7.27 2.60
C GLY A 84 -3.49 -6.91 2.14
N VAL A 85 -4.42 -6.95 3.09
CA VAL A 85 -5.82 -6.56 2.89
C VAL A 85 -6.38 -5.85 4.11
N ASN A 86 -7.20 -4.83 3.88
CA ASN A 86 -8.02 -4.24 4.94
C ASN A 86 -9.21 -5.14 5.23
N ALA A 87 -9.47 -5.40 6.50
CA ALA A 87 -10.65 -6.15 6.93
C ALA A 87 -11.33 -5.43 8.09
N PHE A 88 -12.66 -5.43 8.07
CA PHE A 88 -13.50 -4.85 9.11
C PHE A 88 -14.06 -5.97 10.00
N LEU A 89 -13.16 -6.78 10.57
CA LEU A 89 -13.53 -7.95 11.35
C LEU A 89 -14.26 -7.57 12.65
N GLU A 90 -14.03 -6.36 13.16
CA GLU A 90 -14.73 -5.81 14.31
C GLU A 90 -16.22 -5.55 14.03
N GLN A 91 -16.60 -5.39 12.75
CA GLN A 91 -18.00 -5.19 12.32
C GLN A 91 -18.76 -6.50 12.10
N GLU A 92 -18.07 -7.62 11.98
CA GLU A 92 -18.67 -8.94 11.88
C GLU A 92 -19.12 -9.42 13.27
N VAL A 93 -20.42 -9.34 13.52
CA VAL A 93 -21.02 -9.71 14.82
C VAL A 93 -20.94 -11.21 15.10
N GLU A 94 -21.14 -12.02 14.05
CA GLU A 94 -21.16 -13.47 14.15
C GLU A 94 -19.72 -14.04 14.10
N PRO A 95 -19.25 -14.74 15.15
CA PRO A 95 -17.88 -15.29 15.18
C PRO A 95 -17.55 -16.19 13.99
N GLN A 96 -18.53 -16.97 13.50
CA GLN A 96 -18.35 -17.88 12.36
C GLN A 96 -18.12 -17.13 11.05
N LYS A 97 -18.77 -15.97 10.86
CA LYS A 97 -18.55 -15.12 9.69
C LYS A 97 -17.18 -14.45 9.76
N ARG A 98 -16.73 -14.07 10.96
CA ARG A 98 -15.39 -13.54 11.18
C ARG A 98 -14.33 -14.58 10.83
N GLU A 99 -14.49 -15.81 11.30
CA GLU A 99 -13.61 -16.92 10.94
C GLU A 99 -13.59 -17.19 9.44
N LEU A 100 -14.75 -17.23 8.78
CA LEU A 100 -14.83 -17.40 7.33
C LEU A 100 -14.13 -16.28 6.57
N ALA A 101 -14.24 -15.02 7.03
CA ALA A 101 -13.53 -13.89 6.43
C ALA A 101 -12.01 -14.07 6.53
N VAL A 102 -11.49 -14.45 7.69
CA VAL A 102 -10.06 -14.71 7.92
C VAL A 102 -9.57 -15.89 7.09
N GLN A 103 -10.37 -16.97 7.02
CA GLN A 103 -10.07 -18.11 6.15
C GLN A 103 -9.96 -17.70 4.68
N MET A 104 -10.89 -16.89 4.16
CA MET A 104 -10.83 -16.41 2.78
C MET A 104 -9.59 -15.53 2.53
N ILE A 105 -9.17 -14.72 3.49
CA ILE A 105 -7.93 -13.94 3.42
C ILE A 105 -6.73 -14.87 3.24
N ALA A 106 -6.59 -15.87 4.11
CA ALA A 106 -5.50 -16.83 4.05
C ALA A 106 -5.52 -17.66 2.76
N ASP A 107 -6.69 -18.16 2.36
CA ASP A 107 -6.89 -18.95 1.12
C ASP A 107 -6.57 -18.17 -0.14
N ALA A 108 -6.72 -16.85 -0.12
CA ALA A 108 -6.31 -15.98 -1.23
C ALA A 108 -4.80 -15.77 -1.32
N GLY A 109 -4.04 -16.11 -0.27
CA GLY A 109 -2.60 -15.91 -0.20
C GLY A 109 -2.19 -14.54 0.34
N PHE A 110 -3.09 -13.80 0.94
CA PHE A 110 -2.72 -12.64 1.74
C PHE A 110 -1.92 -13.08 2.95
N HIS A 111 -0.97 -12.26 3.35
CA HIS A 111 -0.14 -12.47 4.54
C HIS A 111 -0.52 -11.51 5.68
N TRP A 112 -1.09 -10.34 5.34
CA TRP A 112 -1.40 -9.29 6.29
C TRP A 112 -2.87 -8.97 6.33
N ILE A 113 -3.35 -8.72 7.54
CA ILE A 113 -4.64 -8.05 7.80
C ILE A 113 -4.34 -6.68 8.39
N ARG A 114 -4.73 -5.60 7.71
CA ARG A 114 -4.80 -4.30 8.35
C ARG A 114 -6.14 -4.19 9.05
N GLN A 115 -6.11 -4.23 10.37
CA GLN A 115 -7.26 -4.28 11.26
C GLN A 115 -7.33 -3.03 12.14
N GLU A 116 -8.48 -2.43 12.19
CA GLU A 116 -8.75 -1.34 13.11
C GLU A 116 -8.99 -1.84 14.54
N PHE A 117 -8.36 -1.13 15.50
CA PHE A 117 -8.61 -1.24 16.93
C PHE A 117 -9.12 0.12 17.41
N PRO A 118 -10.42 0.42 17.20
CA PRO A 118 -11.00 1.72 17.54
C PRO A 118 -10.93 1.94 19.05
N TRP A 119 -10.34 3.04 19.47
CA TRP A 119 -10.23 3.35 20.89
C TRP A 119 -11.62 3.48 21.54
N GLU A 120 -12.59 4.10 20.84
CA GLU A 120 -13.97 4.25 21.28
C GLU A 120 -14.73 2.94 21.53
N ASP A 121 -14.30 1.85 20.90
CA ASP A 121 -14.94 0.52 21.03
C ASP A 121 -14.23 -0.38 22.05
N ILE A 122 -13.08 0.04 22.55
CA ILE A 122 -12.25 -0.71 23.52
C ILE A 122 -12.29 -0.07 24.90
N GLU A 123 -12.16 1.25 25.00
CA GLU A 123 -12.22 2.02 26.24
C GLU A 123 -13.46 2.92 26.21
N ILE A 124 -14.64 2.27 26.23
CA ILE A 124 -15.92 2.84 25.83
C ILE A 124 -16.42 3.94 26.78
N HIS A 125 -16.38 3.69 28.10
CA HIS A 125 -17.13 4.46 29.07
C HIS A 125 -16.30 5.49 29.86
N GLY A 126 -14.98 5.39 29.74
CA GLY A 126 -14.06 6.28 30.45
C GLY A 126 -12.67 5.66 30.53
N LYS A 127 -11.70 6.47 30.94
CA LYS A 127 -10.29 6.05 31.01
C LYS A 127 -10.09 4.84 31.93
N GLY A 128 -9.44 3.80 31.41
CA GLY A 128 -9.15 2.54 32.12
C GLY A 128 -10.35 1.59 32.22
N ASP A 129 -11.46 1.90 31.58
CA ASP A 129 -12.67 1.09 31.60
C ASP A 129 -12.83 0.28 30.29
N PHE A 130 -12.45 -0.98 30.34
CA PHE A 130 -12.48 -1.93 29.21
C PHE A 130 -13.68 -2.90 29.31
N GLU A 131 -14.78 -2.50 29.96
CA GLU A 131 -16.03 -3.25 29.99
C GLU A 131 -17.00 -2.76 28.90
N ASP A 132 -17.59 -3.70 28.18
CA ASP A 132 -18.70 -3.44 27.27
C ASP A 132 -20.03 -3.66 28.01
N ARG A 133 -20.64 -2.55 28.45
CA ARG A 133 -21.93 -2.54 29.17
C ARG A 133 -23.13 -2.49 28.24
N ARG A 134 -22.95 -2.57 26.94
CA ARG A 134 -24.04 -2.69 25.94
C ARG A 134 -24.67 -4.07 25.95
N HIS A 135 -24.08 -5.03 26.69
CA HIS A 135 -24.55 -6.40 26.84
C HIS A 135 -24.99 -6.70 28.29
N ASP A 136 -25.86 -7.70 28.44
CA ASP A 136 -26.24 -8.25 29.74
C ASP A 136 -26.06 -9.79 29.71
N PRO A 137 -25.14 -10.36 30.50
CA PRO A 137 -24.17 -9.70 31.41
C PRO A 137 -23.13 -8.87 30.66
N TYR A 138 -22.49 -7.93 31.36
CA TYR A 138 -21.36 -7.14 30.80
C TYR A 138 -20.27 -8.06 30.31
N ARG A 139 -19.59 -7.64 29.22
CA ARG A 139 -18.49 -8.37 28.58
C ARG A 139 -17.22 -7.53 28.60
N SER A 140 -16.08 -8.19 28.40
CA SER A 140 -14.85 -7.47 28.10
C SER A 140 -14.94 -6.82 26.73
N ALA A 141 -14.60 -5.54 26.62
CA ALA A 141 -14.50 -4.89 25.31
C ALA A 141 -13.39 -5.49 24.43
N TRP A 142 -12.46 -6.21 25.03
CA TRP A 142 -11.39 -6.94 24.33
C TRP A 142 -11.84 -8.25 23.68
N GLU A 143 -12.97 -8.85 24.10
CA GLU A 143 -13.40 -10.18 23.67
C GLU A 143 -13.40 -10.36 22.14
N LYS A 144 -13.89 -9.36 21.44
CA LYS A 144 -13.96 -9.34 19.97
C LYS A 144 -12.58 -9.25 19.34
N TYR A 145 -11.70 -8.42 19.88
CA TYR A 145 -10.33 -8.22 19.38
C TYR A 145 -9.42 -9.41 19.70
N ASP A 146 -9.59 -10.00 20.90
CA ASP A 146 -8.90 -11.26 21.23
C ASP A 146 -9.23 -12.35 20.22
N HIS A 147 -10.50 -12.51 19.87
CA HIS A 147 -10.92 -13.49 18.86
C HIS A 147 -10.36 -13.18 17.46
N ILE A 148 -10.25 -11.89 17.07
CA ILE A 148 -9.63 -11.50 15.80
C ILE A 148 -8.15 -11.90 15.79
N VAL A 149 -7.42 -11.61 16.87
CA VAL A 149 -6.01 -11.96 16.99
C VAL A 149 -5.81 -13.48 17.06
N ASP A 150 -6.68 -14.21 17.76
CA ASP A 150 -6.65 -15.69 17.80
C ASP A 150 -6.84 -16.30 16.40
N LEU A 151 -7.75 -15.76 15.60
CA LEU A 151 -7.95 -16.20 14.22
C LEU A 151 -6.74 -15.88 13.34
N ALA A 152 -6.16 -14.68 13.45
CA ALA A 152 -4.96 -14.34 12.70
C ALA A 152 -3.81 -15.31 13.00
N ASP A 153 -3.55 -15.61 14.27
CA ASP A 153 -2.55 -16.61 14.68
C ASP A 153 -2.88 -18.00 14.14
N GLN A 154 -4.15 -18.43 14.23
CA GLN A 154 -4.60 -19.75 13.74
C GLN A 154 -4.37 -19.92 12.24
N TYR A 155 -4.56 -18.87 11.44
CA TYR A 155 -4.40 -18.91 9.99
C TYR A 155 -3.03 -18.41 9.51
N GLY A 156 -2.10 -18.07 10.42
CA GLY A 156 -0.73 -17.65 10.10
C GLY A 156 -0.65 -16.30 9.42
N LEU A 157 -1.53 -15.36 9.81
CA LEU A 157 -1.60 -14.00 9.27
C LEU A 157 -1.01 -12.99 10.27
N GLU A 158 -0.28 -12.02 9.76
CA GLU A 158 0.21 -10.89 10.53
C GLU A 158 -0.84 -9.77 10.59
N ILE A 159 -0.87 -9.04 11.71
CA ILE A 159 -1.78 -7.89 11.88
C ILE A 159 -1.00 -6.59 11.85
N ILE A 160 -1.47 -5.64 11.03
CA ILE A 160 -1.17 -4.21 11.15
C ILE A 160 -2.32 -3.59 11.97
N ALA A 161 -2.08 -3.32 13.24
CA ALA A 161 -3.10 -2.75 14.13
C ALA A 161 -3.18 -1.23 13.93
N ARG A 162 -4.28 -0.73 13.35
CA ARG A 162 -4.57 0.70 13.24
C ARG A 162 -5.19 1.20 14.55
N LEU A 163 -4.52 2.11 15.22
CA LEU A 163 -4.94 2.71 16.49
C LEU A 163 -5.46 4.13 16.26
N SER A 164 -6.78 4.28 16.24
CA SER A 164 -7.47 5.53 15.93
C SER A 164 -8.85 5.60 16.61
N ASN A 165 -9.71 6.50 16.19
CA ASN A 165 -11.10 6.64 16.62
C ASN A 165 -11.23 6.86 18.13
N PRO A 166 -10.81 8.03 18.65
CA PRO A 166 -10.89 8.30 20.09
C PRO A 166 -12.34 8.43 20.56
N PRO A 167 -12.65 7.93 21.77
CA PRO A 167 -13.99 8.05 22.34
C PRO A 167 -14.35 9.50 22.66
N ALA A 168 -15.64 9.82 22.64
CA ALA A 168 -16.15 11.16 22.91
C ALA A 168 -15.68 11.73 24.28
N TRP A 169 -15.53 10.87 25.30
CA TRP A 169 -15.07 11.27 26.62
C TRP A 169 -13.63 11.81 26.67
N SER A 170 -12.81 11.52 25.66
CA SER A 170 -11.42 11.99 25.56
C SER A 170 -11.31 13.48 25.16
N ARG A 171 -12.43 14.12 24.83
CA ARG A 171 -12.55 15.52 24.41
C ARG A 171 -13.59 16.25 25.24
N ALA A 172 -13.28 17.46 25.67
CA ALA A 172 -14.22 18.31 26.40
C ALA A 172 -15.47 18.66 25.57
N GLU A 173 -15.30 18.84 24.25
CA GLU A 173 -16.38 19.12 23.31
C GLU A 173 -17.07 17.84 22.79
N GLY A 174 -16.59 16.66 23.20
CA GLY A 174 -17.10 15.38 22.72
C GLY A 174 -17.08 15.28 21.20
N ASP A 175 -18.12 14.70 20.61
CA ASP A 175 -18.22 14.52 19.15
C ASP A 175 -18.54 15.80 18.38
N THR A 176 -18.77 16.94 19.04
CA THR A 176 -18.89 18.22 18.34
C THR A 176 -17.56 18.73 17.79
N ALA A 177 -16.42 18.25 18.32
CA ALA A 177 -15.10 18.44 17.73
C ALA A 177 -14.84 17.56 16.49
N GLY A 178 -15.78 16.66 16.17
CA GLY A 178 -15.67 15.60 15.18
C GLY A 178 -15.38 14.25 15.85
N SER A 179 -16.06 13.19 15.41
CA SER A 179 -15.91 11.85 16.00
C SER A 179 -14.49 11.30 15.87
N LEU A 180 -13.75 11.74 14.85
CA LEU A 180 -12.35 11.35 14.59
C LEU A 180 -11.34 12.41 15.04
N ALA A 181 -11.77 13.46 15.80
CA ALA A 181 -10.85 14.47 16.31
C ALA A 181 -9.89 13.87 17.34
N PRO A 182 -8.63 14.33 17.41
CA PRO A 182 -7.69 13.88 18.42
C PRO A 182 -8.18 14.19 19.84
N PRO A 183 -7.71 13.48 20.86
CA PRO A 183 -8.06 13.77 22.25
C PRO A 183 -7.42 15.08 22.72
N ASP A 184 -8.03 15.73 23.71
CA ASP A 184 -7.47 16.95 24.34
C ASP A 184 -6.17 16.68 25.09
N ASN A 185 -6.02 15.47 25.63
CA ASN A 185 -4.82 15.03 26.32
C ASN A 185 -4.18 13.83 25.58
N LEU A 186 -3.05 14.06 24.93
CA LEU A 186 -2.33 13.03 24.17
C LEU A 186 -1.82 11.88 25.04
N ASP A 187 -1.60 12.08 26.34
CA ASP A 187 -1.22 10.98 27.25
C ASP A 187 -2.34 9.96 27.41
N ASP A 188 -3.61 10.37 27.30
CA ASP A 188 -4.74 9.43 27.34
C ASP A 188 -4.72 8.50 26.12
N TYR A 189 -4.38 9.02 24.93
CA TYR A 189 -4.15 8.22 23.73
C TYR A 189 -2.93 7.32 23.92
N GLY A 190 -1.84 7.84 24.48
CA GLY A 190 -0.64 7.05 24.78
C GLY A 190 -0.93 5.86 25.69
N ASP A 191 -1.73 6.06 26.74
CA ASP A 191 -2.13 4.99 27.67
C ASP A 191 -2.98 3.91 26.99
N PHE A 192 -3.89 4.30 26.06
CA PHE A 192 -4.62 3.37 25.22
C PHE A 192 -3.68 2.56 24.31
N VAL A 193 -2.76 3.24 23.61
CA VAL A 193 -1.75 2.58 22.75
C VAL A 193 -0.95 1.56 23.57
N GLU A 194 -0.45 1.94 24.75
CA GLU A 194 0.29 1.04 25.63
C GLU A 194 -0.55 -0.17 26.07
N ALA A 195 -1.84 0.04 26.37
CA ALA A 195 -2.75 -1.03 26.77
C ALA A 195 -2.91 -2.07 25.64
N VAL A 196 -3.09 -1.63 24.39
CA VAL A 196 -3.18 -2.52 23.22
C VAL A 196 -1.87 -3.28 23.01
N VAL A 197 -0.73 -2.57 23.00
CA VAL A 197 0.59 -3.18 22.78
C VAL A 197 0.91 -4.23 23.84
N ARG A 198 0.70 -3.93 25.12
CA ARG A 198 0.93 -4.88 26.22
C ARG A 198 0.03 -6.10 26.13
N ARG A 199 -1.25 -5.91 25.74
CA ARG A 199 -2.20 -7.01 25.61
C ARG A 199 -1.78 -7.99 24.54
N TYR A 200 -1.30 -7.51 23.40
CA TYR A 200 -0.97 -8.35 22.25
C TYR A 200 0.54 -8.53 22.02
N GLN A 201 1.36 -8.26 23.04
CA GLN A 201 2.81 -8.44 22.98
C GLN A 201 3.16 -9.87 22.56
N GLY A 202 4.05 -10.01 21.57
CA GLY A 202 4.44 -11.29 20.99
C GLY A 202 3.45 -11.88 19.98
N ARG A 203 2.30 -11.22 19.75
CA ARG A 203 1.27 -11.61 18.79
C ARG A 203 1.08 -10.58 17.68
N ILE A 204 1.04 -9.30 18.05
CA ILE A 204 1.04 -8.18 17.09
C ILE A 204 2.38 -7.46 17.21
N ARG A 205 3.01 -7.22 16.07
CA ARG A 205 4.30 -6.53 15.99
C ARG A 205 4.20 -5.16 15.31
N TYR A 206 3.13 -4.89 14.56
CA TYR A 206 3.02 -3.73 13.67
C TYR A 206 1.85 -2.84 14.11
N TYR A 207 2.16 -1.60 14.47
CA TYR A 207 1.18 -0.65 15.01
C TYR A 207 1.18 0.62 14.17
N GLN A 208 0.03 0.96 13.58
CA GLN A 208 -0.18 2.19 12.85
C GLN A 208 -0.80 3.24 13.76
N ILE A 209 -0.16 4.40 13.86
CA ILE A 209 -0.59 5.51 14.72
C ILE A 209 -1.45 6.47 13.91
N TRP A 210 -2.76 6.39 14.05
CA TRP A 210 -3.77 7.16 13.34
C TRP A 210 -4.02 6.74 11.90
N ASN A 211 -4.95 7.47 11.20
CA ASN A 211 -5.28 7.32 9.79
C ASN A 211 -5.51 8.72 9.18
N GLU A 212 -5.10 8.94 7.98
CA GLU A 212 -5.33 10.10 7.09
C GLU A 212 -5.36 11.50 7.79
N PRO A 213 -4.40 11.84 8.67
CA PRO A 213 -4.45 13.07 9.47
C PRO A 213 -4.42 14.34 8.63
N ASN A 214 -4.24 14.22 7.32
CA ASN A 214 -4.13 15.31 6.38
C ASN A 214 -5.44 15.67 5.67
N ILE A 215 -6.57 14.96 5.95
CA ILE A 215 -7.87 15.23 5.33
C ILE A 215 -9.02 15.22 6.34
N TYR A 216 -10.08 15.91 5.99
CA TYR A 216 -11.36 15.83 6.69
C TYR A 216 -12.12 14.52 6.35
N PRO A 217 -12.76 13.85 7.29
CA PRO A 217 -12.95 14.22 8.71
C PRO A 217 -11.92 13.61 9.67
N GLU A 218 -10.84 13.04 9.18
CA GLU A 218 -9.90 12.21 9.95
C GLU A 218 -9.12 12.99 11.04
N TRP A 219 -9.14 14.32 10.99
CA TRP A 219 -8.61 15.21 12.02
C TRP A 219 -9.74 16.04 12.71
N GLY A 220 -10.98 15.55 12.65
CA GLY A 220 -12.15 16.24 13.18
C GLY A 220 -12.50 17.53 12.44
N GLU A 221 -13.09 18.49 13.18
CA GLU A 221 -13.50 19.78 12.65
C GLU A 221 -12.35 20.81 12.60
N ALA A 222 -11.23 20.52 13.24
CA ALA A 222 -10.04 21.36 13.23
C ALA A 222 -9.32 21.35 11.86
N PRO A 223 -8.51 22.37 11.56
CA PRO A 223 -7.59 22.33 10.41
C PRO A 223 -6.61 21.18 10.54
N ALA A 224 -6.29 20.51 9.41
CA ALA A 224 -5.24 19.51 9.36
C ALA A 224 -3.88 20.11 9.78
N SER A 225 -3.28 19.57 10.82
CA SER A 225 -2.06 20.11 11.47
C SER A 225 -0.94 19.05 11.50
N PRO A 226 0.04 19.14 10.60
CA PRO A 226 1.19 18.24 10.61
C PRO A 226 1.97 18.28 11.93
N GLU A 227 2.06 19.44 12.55
CA GLU A 227 2.78 19.65 13.81
C GLU A 227 2.07 18.96 14.98
N GLU A 228 0.74 19.15 15.12
CA GLU A 228 -0.05 18.49 16.17
C GLU A 228 -0.10 16.97 15.94
N TYR A 229 -0.22 16.54 14.69
CA TYR A 229 -0.13 15.11 14.38
C TYR A 229 1.26 14.55 14.74
N THR A 230 2.33 15.29 14.52
CA THR A 230 3.69 14.86 14.91
C THR A 230 3.80 14.66 16.42
N GLU A 231 3.18 15.51 17.25
CA GLU A 231 3.16 15.31 18.70
C GLU A 231 2.35 14.06 19.10
N LEU A 232 1.21 13.79 18.44
CA LEU A 232 0.44 12.56 18.66
C LEU A 232 1.25 11.32 18.24
N LEU A 233 1.91 11.36 17.09
CA LEU A 233 2.76 10.28 16.59
C LEU A 233 3.92 9.98 17.56
N LYS A 234 4.55 11.02 18.08
CA LYS A 234 5.63 10.91 19.08
C LYS A 234 5.18 10.23 20.36
N VAL A 235 4.00 10.59 20.87
CA VAL A 235 3.41 9.90 22.03
C VAL A 235 3.16 8.44 21.71
N GLY A 236 2.47 8.13 20.60
CA GLY A 236 2.18 6.76 20.19
C GLY A 236 3.46 5.92 20.01
N TYR A 237 4.44 6.43 19.27
CA TYR A 237 5.73 5.78 19.07
C TYR A 237 6.44 5.46 20.39
N THR A 238 6.53 6.45 21.27
CA THR A 238 7.21 6.30 22.57
C THR A 238 6.55 5.22 23.41
N ARG A 239 5.21 5.16 23.45
CA ARG A 239 4.47 4.15 24.20
C ARG A 239 4.62 2.75 23.58
N VAL A 240 4.57 2.63 22.24
CA VAL A 240 4.84 1.35 21.57
C VAL A 240 6.23 0.86 21.90
N LYS A 241 7.27 1.68 21.71
CA LYS A 241 8.67 1.28 21.94
C LYS A 241 8.99 1.00 23.42
N ALA A 242 8.32 1.67 24.36
CA ALA A 242 8.47 1.39 25.79
C ALA A 242 7.86 0.04 26.16
N ALA A 243 6.73 -0.35 25.56
CA ALA A 243 6.08 -1.63 25.83
C ALA A 243 6.67 -2.81 25.02
N CYS A 244 7.15 -2.53 23.80
CA CYS A 244 7.68 -3.51 22.85
C CYS A 244 8.78 -2.85 21.99
N PRO A 245 10.04 -2.86 22.41
CA PRO A 245 11.14 -2.23 21.67
C PRO A 245 11.33 -2.75 20.24
N GLU A 246 11.02 -4.02 19.99
CA GLU A 246 11.12 -4.69 18.69
C GLU A 246 9.93 -4.45 17.78
N CYS A 247 8.85 -3.88 18.28
CA CYS A 247 7.66 -3.59 17.50
C CYS A 247 7.90 -2.45 16.50
N VAL A 248 7.25 -2.55 15.34
CA VAL A 248 7.38 -1.63 14.22
C VAL A 248 6.23 -0.62 14.25
N VAL A 249 6.57 0.66 14.17
CA VAL A 249 5.59 1.75 14.19
C VAL A 249 5.42 2.33 12.80
N LEU A 250 4.20 2.28 12.31
CA LEU A 250 3.80 2.95 11.08
C LEU A 250 3.23 4.34 11.42
N SER A 251 3.57 5.34 10.63
CA SER A 251 2.89 6.64 10.71
C SER A 251 1.39 6.50 10.37
N GLY A 252 0.58 7.53 10.62
CA GLY A 252 -0.75 7.65 10.05
C GLY A 252 -0.65 7.73 8.53
N ALA A 253 -1.47 6.93 7.86
CA ALA A 253 -1.45 6.87 6.41
C ALA A 253 -1.83 8.21 5.79
N LEU A 254 -0.97 8.79 4.96
CA LEU A 254 -1.30 10.05 4.30
C LEU A 254 -2.24 9.81 3.11
N ALA A 255 -3.39 10.47 3.13
CA ALA A 255 -4.32 10.47 2.00
C ALA A 255 -3.72 11.21 0.82
N GLN A 256 -3.81 10.61 -0.36
CA GLN A 256 -3.44 11.26 -1.61
C GLN A 256 -4.40 12.43 -1.88
N THR A 257 -3.96 13.67 -1.69
CA THR A 257 -4.83 14.84 -1.88
C THR A 257 -4.10 16.05 -2.44
N ILE A 258 -4.84 16.97 -3.09
CA ILE A 258 -4.28 18.15 -3.76
C ILE A 258 -4.54 19.45 -2.98
N PRO A 259 -5.64 19.62 -2.22
CA PRO A 259 -5.94 20.85 -1.52
C PRO A 259 -4.79 21.40 -0.67
N LEU A 260 -4.82 22.71 -0.44
CA LEU A 260 -3.78 23.44 0.33
C LEU A 260 -4.30 23.92 1.69
N GLY A 261 -5.28 23.24 2.25
CA GLY A 261 -5.86 23.52 3.54
C GLY A 261 -7.19 24.32 3.48
N PRO A 262 -7.80 24.65 4.64
CA PRO A 262 -7.29 24.31 5.98
C PRO A 262 -7.64 22.89 6.44
N ARG A 263 -8.74 22.28 5.93
CA ARG A 263 -9.22 20.96 6.42
C ARG A 263 -8.59 19.79 5.67
N ASP A 264 -8.24 19.99 4.39
CA ASP A 264 -7.52 19.04 3.56
C ASP A 264 -6.18 19.65 3.17
N LEU A 265 -5.08 18.99 3.51
CA LEU A 265 -3.75 19.46 3.20
C LEU A 265 -3.02 18.44 2.32
N ASN A 266 -2.46 18.94 1.22
CA ASN A 266 -1.65 18.15 0.28
C ASN A 266 -0.63 17.28 1.02
N ASP A 267 -0.59 15.99 0.71
CA ASP A 267 0.26 14.97 1.37
C ASP A 267 1.76 15.29 1.30
N PHE A 268 2.24 15.92 0.23
CA PHE A 268 3.66 16.31 0.13
C PHE A 268 4.00 17.44 1.13
N ILE A 269 3.10 18.43 1.24
CA ILE A 269 3.26 19.54 2.18
C ILE A 269 3.12 19.01 3.60
N PHE A 270 2.16 18.12 3.83
CA PHE A 270 1.95 17.53 5.14
C PHE A 270 3.18 16.75 5.60
N LEU A 271 3.70 15.87 4.74
CA LEU A 271 4.90 15.08 5.05
C LEU A 271 6.13 15.95 5.30
N GLN A 272 6.38 16.96 4.45
CA GLN A 272 7.53 17.85 4.67
C GLN A 272 7.42 18.59 6.01
N ARG A 273 6.24 19.12 6.35
CA ARG A 273 6.03 19.78 7.64
C ARG A 273 6.09 18.82 8.83
N MET A 274 5.72 17.56 8.66
CA MET A 274 5.98 16.52 9.68
C MET A 274 7.50 16.39 9.93
N TYR A 275 8.31 16.31 8.88
CA TYR A 275 9.77 16.28 9.01
C TYR A 275 10.31 17.54 9.65
N ASP A 276 9.84 18.72 9.25
CA ASP A 276 10.21 20.01 9.85
C ASP A 276 9.88 20.06 11.36
N ALA A 277 8.83 19.35 11.79
CA ALA A 277 8.44 19.18 13.20
C ALA A 277 9.18 18.03 13.91
N GLY A 278 10.09 17.32 13.23
CA GLY A 278 10.92 16.26 13.80
C GLY A 278 10.26 14.87 13.80
N ALA A 279 9.29 14.61 12.95
CA ALA A 279 8.61 13.31 12.88
C ALA A 279 9.54 12.15 12.49
N GLY A 280 10.66 12.40 11.80
CA GLY A 280 11.57 11.36 11.30
C GLY A 280 12.04 10.37 12.38
N ASP A 281 12.17 10.81 13.63
CA ASP A 281 12.57 9.95 14.74
C ASP A 281 11.44 9.09 15.33
N TYR A 282 10.19 9.24 14.86
CA TYR A 282 9.01 8.67 15.50
C TYR A 282 8.15 7.78 14.61
N PHE A 283 8.73 7.22 13.55
CA PHE A 283 8.16 6.10 12.80
C PHE A 283 9.27 5.23 12.20
N ASP A 284 8.98 3.94 12.06
CA ASP A 284 9.86 2.98 11.38
C ASP A 284 9.45 2.82 9.90
N VAL A 285 8.19 3.08 9.58
CA VAL A 285 7.56 2.91 8.27
C VAL A 285 6.71 4.14 7.96
N LEU A 286 6.89 4.74 6.79
CA LEU A 286 5.94 5.73 6.30
C LEU A 286 4.72 5.02 5.72
N ALA A 287 3.53 5.29 6.27
CA ALA A 287 2.27 4.80 5.73
C ALA A 287 1.63 5.84 4.80
N MET A 288 1.04 5.38 3.70
CA MET A 288 0.29 6.22 2.78
C MET A 288 -0.82 5.46 2.08
N GLN A 289 -1.77 6.18 1.49
CA GLN A 289 -2.75 5.60 0.57
C GLN A 289 -2.19 5.53 -0.86
N GLY A 290 -2.58 4.49 -1.61
CA GLY A 290 -2.06 4.21 -2.95
C GLY A 290 -3.14 3.98 -4.00
N TYR A 291 -4.23 4.74 -3.99
CA TYR A 291 -5.32 4.59 -4.96
C TYR A 291 -4.90 5.04 -6.36
N GLY A 292 -5.26 4.26 -7.39
CA GLY A 292 -5.04 4.64 -8.79
C GLY A 292 -6.10 5.58 -9.34
N LEU A 293 -7.29 5.60 -8.75
CA LEU A 293 -8.45 6.42 -9.07
C LEU A 293 -8.92 6.27 -10.51
N TRP A 294 -8.52 7.19 -11.41
CA TRP A 294 -9.04 7.29 -12.78
C TRP A 294 -8.16 6.63 -13.86
N SER A 295 -6.94 6.23 -13.53
CA SER A 295 -6.00 5.60 -14.48
C SER A 295 -5.49 4.28 -13.93
N GLY A 296 -5.04 3.39 -14.81
CA GLY A 296 -4.44 2.11 -14.43
C GLY A 296 -3.11 2.27 -13.71
N PRO A 297 -2.59 1.19 -13.09
CA PRO A 297 -1.38 1.24 -12.27
C PRO A 297 -0.12 1.57 -13.06
N THR A 298 -0.14 1.43 -14.39
CA THR A 298 0.97 1.75 -15.29
C THR A 298 1.11 3.25 -15.57
N ASP A 299 0.23 4.11 -15.04
CA ASP A 299 0.30 5.56 -15.23
C ASP A 299 1.61 6.14 -14.66
N ARG A 300 2.47 6.63 -15.56
CA ARG A 300 3.78 7.20 -15.25
C ARG A 300 3.80 8.73 -15.34
N ARG A 301 2.62 9.37 -15.36
CA ARG A 301 2.52 10.83 -15.33
C ARG A 301 2.91 11.35 -13.96
N MET A 302 4.05 12.05 -13.92
CA MET A 302 4.63 12.59 -12.70
C MET A 302 4.35 14.09 -12.60
N ARG A 303 3.25 14.45 -11.94
CA ARG A 303 2.86 15.85 -11.64
C ARG A 303 2.30 15.95 -10.23
N PRO A 304 2.68 16.95 -9.44
CA PRO A 304 2.17 17.10 -8.05
C PRO A 304 0.64 17.19 -7.95
N ARG A 305 -0.04 17.60 -9.03
CA ARG A 305 -1.51 17.73 -9.11
C ARG A 305 -2.19 16.53 -9.76
N VAL A 306 -1.48 15.45 -10.07
CA VAL A 306 -2.06 14.22 -10.58
C VAL A 306 -2.12 13.21 -9.44
N LEU A 307 -3.30 12.69 -9.19
CA LEU A 307 -3.53 11.59 -8.27
C LEU A 307 -3.56 10.29 -9.08
N ASN A 308 -2.53 9.49 -8.96
CA ASN A 308 -2.40 8.19 -9.61
C ASN A 308 -1.50 7.27 -8.78
N PHE A 309 -1.35 6.03 -9.20
CA PHE A 309 -0.56 5.02 -8.50
C PHE A 309 0.96 5.33 -8.47
N SER A 310 1.47 6.30 -9.24
CA SER A 310 2.87 6.73 -9.18
C SER A 310 3.19 7.73 -8.05
N ARG A 311 2.19 8.14 -7.27
CA ARG A 311 2.35 9.14 -6.21
C ARG A 311 3.36 8.77 -5.10
N PRO A 312 3.55 7.48 -4.72
CA PRO A 312 4.58 7.08 -3.77
C PRO A 312 5.99 7.56 -4.11
N LEU A 313 6.33 7.72 -5.38
CA LEU A 313 7.64 8.21 -5.81
C LEU A 313 7.99 9.61 -5.29
N TYR A 314 6.99 10.50 -5.16
CA TYR A 314 7.21 11.84 -4.60
C TYR A 314 7.37 11.83 -3.08
N LEU A 315 6.61 10.97 -2.37
CA LEU A 315 6.78 10.84 -0.92
C LEU A 315 8.15 10.22 -0.63
N ARG A 316 8.56 9.24 -1.44
CA ARG A 316 9.90 8.64 -1.33
C ARG A 316 11.00 9.67 -1.52
N GLU A 317 10.88 10.58 -2.50
CA GLU A 317 11.84 11.67 -2.70
C GLU A 317 11.93 12.57 -1.45
N ILE A 318 10.80 12.91 -0.84
CA ILE A 318 10.77 13.72 0.40
C ILE A 318 11.49 12.97 1.54
N MET A 319 11.24 11.66 1.71
CA MET A 319 11.95 10.85 2.71
C MET A 319 13.46 10.87 2.48
N VAL A 320 13.90 10.64 1.25
CA VAL A 320 15.33 10.65 0.88
C VAL A 320 15.97 12.00 1.17
N GLN A 321 15.30 13.11 0.83
CA GLN A 321 15.76 14.47 1.09
C GLN A 321 15.85 14.80 2.58
N ASN A 322 15.06 14.15 3.42
CA ASN A 322 15.06 14.31 4.87
C ASN A 322 15.94 13.27 5.61
N GLY A 323 16.68 12.42 4.88
CA GLY A 323 17.63 11.49 5.48
C GLY A 323 17.06 10.10 5.80
N ASP A 324 15.81 9.82 5.49
CA ASP A 324 15.09 8.56 5.78
C ASP A 324 15.10 7.60 4.57
N ALA A 325 16.20 7.55 3.81
CA ALA A 325 16.34 6.64 2.68
C ALA A 325 16.34 5.15 3.07
N ASP A 326 16.61 4.82 4.32
CA ASP A 326 16.63 3.46 4.89
C ASP A 326 15.30 3.00 5.46
N LYS A 327 14.26 3.86 5.43
CA LYS A 327 12.89 3.51 5.85
C LYS A 327 12.01 3.18 4.65
N PRO A 328 11.08 2.22 4.76
CA PRO A 328 10.17 1.85 3.69
C PRO A 328 8.94 2.74 3.64
N ILE A 329 8.24 2.66 2.51
CA ILE A 329 6.84 3.06 2.40
C ILE A 329 5.98 1.80 2.41
N TRP A 330 4.89 1.81 3.19
CA TRP A 330 3.81 0.82 3.09
C TRP A 330 2.53 1.49 2.63
N ILE A 331 1.93 0.91 1.59
CA ILE A 331 0.61 1.36 1.13
C ILE A 331 -0.44 0.65 1.98
N THR A 332 -1.18 1.44 2.76
CA THR A 332 -2.17 0.91 3.69
C THR A 332 -3.55 0.73 3.06
N GLU A 333 -3.81 1.40 1.94
CA GLU A 333 -5.04 1.24 1.17
C GLU A 333 -4.75 1.43 -0.32
N MET A 334 -5.12 0.44 -1.14
CA MET A 334 -4.97 0.47 -2.59
C MET A 334 -6.11 -0.30 -3.24
N ASN A 335 -6.76 0.27 -4.20
CA ASN A 335 -7.66 -0.42 -5.14
C ASN A 335 -8.15 0.56 -6.21
N TRP A 336 -8.99 0.05 -7.12
CA TRP A 336 -9.79 0.79 -8.09
C TRP A 336 -11.27 0.55 -7.83
N ASN A 337 -12.09 1.56 -8.10
CA ASN A 337 -13.50 1.55 -7.75
C ASN A 337 -14.37 1.04 -8.93
N ALA A 338 -14.92 -0.18 -8.80
CA ALA A 338 -15.81 -0.76 -9.80
C ALA A 338 -17.27 -0.31 -9.60
N VAL A 339 -17.47 1.00 -9.47
CA VAL A 339 -18.79 1.61 -9.24
C VAL A 339 -19.71 1.41 -10.44
N PRO A 340 -20.99 0.99 -10.25
CA PRO A 340 -21.95 0.88 -11.34
C PRO A 340 -22.19 2.21 -12.07
N PRO A 341 -22.42 2.19 -13.40
CA PRO A 341 -22.58 3.41 -14.19
C PRO A 341 -23.79 4.27 -13.81
N ASP A 342 -24.77 3.71 -13.17
CA ASP A 342 -26.00 4.38 -12.71
C ASP A 342 -25.84 5.05 -11.33
N LEU A 343 -24.76 4.78 -10.63
CA LEU A 343 -24.44 5.49 -9.39
C LEU A 343 -23.87 6.88 -9.70
N ALA A 344 -24.54 7.92 -9.24
CA ALA A 344 -24.24 9.32 -9.62
C ALA A 344 -22.87 9.83 -9.13
N ASN A 345 -22.22 9.16 -8.20
CA ASN A 345 -20.99 9.63 -7.56
C ASN A 345 -19.78 8.71 -7.86
N ALA A 346 -18.96 9.11 -8.83
CA ALA A 346 -17.70 8.46 -9.19
C ALA A 346 -16.46 9.23 -8.67
N GLN A 347 -16.56 9.86 -7.49
CA GLN A 347 -15.48 10.70 -6.94
C GLN A 347 -14.14 9.97 -6.76
N PHE A 348 -14.16 8.63 -6.64
CA PHE A 348 -12.96 7.80 -6.51
C PHE A 348 -12.58 7.09 -7.82
N GLY A 349 -13.01 7.61 -8.97
CA GLY A 349 -12.86 6.95 -10.25
C GLY A 349 -13.99 5.93 -10.53
N SER A 350 -13.98 5.37 -11.73
CA SER A 350 -14.91 4.32 -12.14
C SER A 350 -14.22 3.42 -13.16
N VAL A 351 -14.14 2.13 -12.84
CA VAL A 351 -13.59 1.08 -13.69
C VAL A 351 -14.57 -0.09 -13.80
N THR A 352 -14.38 -0.99 -14.78
CA THR A 352 -15.14 -2.24 -14.80
C THR A 352 -14.59 -3.23 -13.77
N LEU A 353 -15.36 -4.27 -13.46
CA LEU A 353 -14.89 -5.37 -12.58
C LEU A 353 -13.63 -6.05 -13.12
N GLU A 354 -13.52 -6.19 -14.44
CA GLU A 354 -12.36 -6.78 -15.12
C GLU A 354 -11.15 -5.85 -15.03
N GLN A 355 -11.36 -4.54 -15.17
CA GLN A 355 -10.30 -3.55 -14.97
C GLN A 355 -9.83 -3.52 -13.53
N GLN A 356 -10.75 -3.51 -12.55
CA GLN A 356 -10.39 -3.58 -11.13
C GLN A 356 -9.50 -4.80 -10.84
N ALA A 357 -9.91 -5.98 -11.33
CA ALA A 357 -9.19 -7.22 -11.13
C ALA A 357 -7.78 -7.18 -11.74
N ARG A 358 -7.65 -6.70 -12.98
CA ARG A 358 -6.37 -6.57 -13.66
C ARG A 358 -5.48 -5.51 -13.02
N TYR A 359 -6.02 -4.33 -12.74
CA TYR A 359 -5.26 -3.21 -12.17
C TYR A 359 -4.71 -3.53 -10.77
N ALA A 360 -5.48 -4.23 -9.94
CA ALA A 360 -5.00 -4.66 -8.64
C ALA A 360 -3.77 -5.58 -8.76
N VAL A 361 -3.77 -6.55 -9.66
CA VAL A 361 -2.63 -7.44 -9.92
C VAL A 361 -1.44 -6.67 -10.50
N GLU A 362 -1.67 -5.83 -11.51
CA GLU A 362 -0.62 -5.01 -12.14
C GLU A 362 0.02 -4.02 -11.16
N ALA A 363 -0.74 -3.53 -10.16
CA ALA A 363 -0.21 -2.66 -9.11
C ALA A 363 0.82 -3.38 -8.23
N PHE A 364 0.50 -4.59 -7.77
CA PHE A 364 1.47 -5.41 -7.04
C PHE A 364 2.71 -5.70 -7.86
N ARG A 365 2.53 -6.15 -9.11
CA ARG A 365 3.65 -6.44 -10.02
C ARG A 365 4.54 -5.21 -10.19
N ARG A 366 3.95 -4.06 -10.54
CA ARG A 366 4.71 -2.82 -10.71
C ARG A 366 5.47 -2.41 -9.47
N ALA A 367 4.85 -2.47 -8.30
CA ALA A 367 5.51 -2.10 -7.05
C ALA A 367 6.68 -3.04 -6.74
N GLN A 368 6.51 -4.34 -6.91
CA GLN A 368 7.58 -5.33 -6.72
C GLN A 368 8.73 -5.15 -7.73
N GLU A 369 8.42 -4.81 -8.99
CA GLU A 369 9.43 -4.64 -10.06
C GLU A 369 10.19 -3.30 -9.97
N GLU A 370 9.54 -2.23 -9.49
CA GLU A 370 10.09 -0.87 -9.63
C GLU A 370 10.48 -0.22 -8.29
N TRP A 371 9.97 -0.70 -7.15
CA TRP A 371 10.08 0.00 -5.87
C TRP A 371 10.67 -0.89 -4.77
N PRO A 372 12.01 -1.11 -4.75
CA PRO A 372 12.65 -2.00 -3.77
C PRO A 372 12.53 -1.52 -2.32
N TRP A 373 12.12 -0.28 -2.12
CA TRP A 373 11.82 0.35 -0.82
C TRP A 373 10.35 0.22 -0.39
N MET A 374 9.52 -0.44 -1.22
CA MET A 374 8.10 -0.70 -0.89
C MET A 374 7.98 -1.99 -0.09
N GLY A 375 7.29 -1.94 1.05
CA GLY A 375 6.94 -3.13 1.81
C GLY A 375 5.52 -3.63 1.51
N VAL A 376 4.65 -3.60 2.51
CA VAL A 376 3.27 -4.11 2.37
C VAL A 376 2.39 -3.18 1.54
N ILE A 377 1.53 -3.77 0.72
CA ILE A 377 0.43 -3.10 0.02
C ILE A 377 -0.87 -3.76 0.47
N ASN A 378 -1.71 -3.01 1.17
CA ASN A 378 -2.99 -3.50 1.62
C ASN A 378 -4.08 -3.13 0.63
N VAL A 379 -4.80 -4.11 0.14
CA VAL A 379 -5.95 -3.87 -0.73
C VAL A 379 -7.12 -3.35 0.11
N TRP A 380 -7.73 -2.28 -0.34
CA TRP A 380 -8.96 -1.73 0.22
C TRP A 380 -10.15 -2.33 -0.51
N TYR A 381 -10.95 -3.13 0.04
CA TYR A 381 -11.00 -3.86 1.29
C TYR A 381 -11.67 -5.23 1.07
N LEU A 382 -11.59 -6.17 2.02
CA LEU A 382 -12.17 -7.50 1.86
C LEU A 382 -13.68 -7.44 1.59
N LYS A 383 -14.48 -7.04 2.59
CA LYS A 383 -15.95 -6.93 2.49
C LYS A 383 -16.53 -6.04 3.59
N ARG A 384 -17.76 -5.60 3.38
CA ARG A 384 -18.61 -5.04 4.44
C ARG A 384 -19.44 -6.16 5.11
N ALA A 385 -19.85 -5.93 6.35
CA ALA A 385 -20.71 -6.87 7.06
C ALA A 385 -22.11 -6.98 6.43
N THR A 386 -22.61 -5.89 5.85
CA THR A 386 -23.95 -5.80 5.21
C THR A 386 -23.87 -5.05 3.87
N ASP A 387 -24.99 -5.01 3.15
CA ASP A 387 -25.17 -4.31 1.89
C ASP A 387 -25.84 -2.92 2.03
N THR A 388 -25.91 -2.39 3.25
CA THR A 388 -26.61 -1.12 3.52
C THR A 388 -25.95 0.12 2.90
N GLU A 389 -24.69 0.01 2.44
CA GLU A 389 -23.91 1.10 1.84
C GLU A 389 -23.85 1.04 0.30
N GLN A 390 -24.74 0.27 -0.36
CA GLN A 390 -24.75 0.12 -1.83
C GLN A 390 -25.03 1.43 -2.59
N ASP A 391 -25.57 2.43 -1.94
CA ASP A 391 -25.76 3.78 -2.49
C ASP A 391 -24.50 4.67 -2.43
N GLN A 392 -23.42 4.16 -1.80
CA GLN A 392 -22.16 4.86 -1.63
C GLN A 392 -21.08 4.32 -2.57
N ALA A 393 -20.32 5.22 -3.21
CA ALA A 393 -19.23 4.81 -4.11
C ALA A 393 -18.17 3.94 -3.43
N MET A 394 -17.87 4.18 -2.15
CA MET A 394 -16.87 3.41 -1.41
C MET A 394 -17.21 1.93 -1.25
N TYR A 395 -18.48 1.55 -1.32
CA TYR A 395 -18.91 0.14 -1.25
C TYR A 395 -18.31 -0.72 -2.36
N TYR A 396 -18.02 -0.14 -3.52
CA TYR A 396 -17.61 -0.87 -4.73
C TYR A 396 -16.10 -1.14 -4.85
N PHE A 397 -15.35 -0.88 -3.79
CA PHE A 397 -13.96 -1.33 -3.69
C PHE A 397 -13.81 -2.77 -3.18
N ARG A 398 -14.87 -3.38 -2.66
CA ARG A 398 -14.86 -4.69 -2.00
C ARG A 398 -14.31 -5.81 -2.89
N LEU A 399 -13.61 -6.75 -2.26
CA LEU A 399 -13.12 -7.98 -2.91
C LEU A 399 -14.16 -9.11 -2.87
N VAL A 400 -15.04 -9.08 -1.89
CA VAL A 400 -16.03 -10.12 -1.60
C VAL A 400 -17.35 -9.45 -1.23
N GLU A 401 -18.46 -10.02 -1.71
CA GLU A 401 -19.80 -9.56 -1.33
C GLU A 401 -20.10 -9.84 0.16
N PRO A 402 -21.07 -9.16 0.78
CA PRO A 402 -21.47 -9.45 2.16
C PRO A 402 -21.85 -10.91 2.43
N ASP A 403 -22.35 -11.62 1.43
CA ASP A 403 -22.70 -13.06 1.49
C ASP A 403 -21.52 -14.00 1.26
N PHE A 404 -20.30 -13.47 1.19
CA PHE A 404 -19.04 -14.16 0.92
C PHE A 404 -18.85 -14.64 -0.53
N THR A 405 -19.63 -14.15 -1.48
CA THR A 405 -19.41 -14.40 -2.91
C THR A 405 -18.16 -13.67 -3.38
N PRO A 406 -17.11 -14.36 -3.90
CA PRO A 406 -15.88 -13.72 -4.37
C PRO A 406 -16.12 -12.87 -5.63
N MET A 407 -15.59 -11.65 -5.63
CA MET A 407 -15.56 -10.79 -6.81
C MET A 407 -14.42 -11.16 -7.77
N PRO A 408 -14.45 -10.74 -9.04
CA PRO A 408 -13.36 -10.99 -9.99
C PRO A 408 -11.98 -10.58 -9.48
N VAL A 409 -11.88 -9.46 -8.76
CA VAL A 409 -10.63 -8.97 -8.17
C VAL A 409 -10.06 -9.91 -7.12
N TYR A 410 -10.89 -10.51 -6.27
CA TYR A 410 -10.44 -11.52 -5.31
C TYR A 410 -9.81 -12.72 -6.01
N ASN A 411 -10.49 -13.25 -7.04
CA ASN A 411 -9.99 -14.40 -7.79
C ASN A 411 -8.68 -14.10 -8.54
N ALA A 412 -8.57 -12.91 -9.12
CA ALA A 412 -7.35 -12.49 -9.83
C ALA A 412 -6.15 -12.34 -8.88
N LEU A 413 -6.35 -11.72 -7.71
CA LEU A 413 -5.32 -11.60 -6.68
C LEU A 413 -4.91 -12.98 -6.15
N LYS A 414 -5.88 -13.86 -5.83
CA LYS A 414 -5.61 -15.25 -5.42
C LYS A 414 -4.74 -15.98 -6.44
N GLN A 415 -5.08 -15.89 -7.72
CA GLN A 415 -4.29 -16.50 -8.79
C GLN A 415 -2.87 -15.94 -8.85
N TYR A 416 -2.72 -14.63 -8.74
CA TYR A 416 -1.41 -13.98 -8.80
C TYR A 416 -0.55 -14.34 -7.58
N PHE A 417 -1.06 -14.24 -6.37
CA PHE A 417 -0.29 -14.51 -5.14
C PHE A 417 0.23 -15.94 -5.04
N HIS A 418 -0.45 -16.91 -5.69
CA HIS A 418 0.00 -18.30 -5.78
C HIS A 418 0.88 -18.59 -7.00
N SER A 419 1.17 -17.60 -7.83
CA SER A 419 2.02 -17.77 -9.01
C SER A 419 3.51 -17.64 -8.67
N ALA A 420 4.36 -18.21 -9.52
CA ALA A 420 5.81 -18.04 -9.41
C ALA A 420 6.24 -16.58 -9.63
N ASP A 421 5.56 -15.84 -10.50
CA ASP A 421 5.85 -14.44 -10.82
C ASP A 421 5.75 -13.55 -9.59
N ALA A 422 4.80 -13.84 -8.68
CA ALA A 422 4.61 -13.08 -7.45
C ALA A 422 5.81 -13.17 -6.48
N ARG A 423 6.69 -14.15 -6.65
CA ARG A 423 7.88 -14.38 -5.83
C ARG A 423 9.19 -13.98 -6.50
N ALA A 424 9.15 -13.45 -7.71
CA ALA A 424 10.35 -12.97 -8.38
C ALA A 424 10.89 -11.72 -7.68
N ILE A 425 12.20 -11.72 -7.41
CA ILE A 425 12.90 -10.59 -6.78
C ILE A 425 13.34 -9.64 -7.88
N ALA A 426 12.95 -8.38 -7.77
CA ALA A 426 13.31 -7.33 -8.71
C ALA A 426 14.74 -6.80 -8.48
N PRO A 427 15.32 -6.03 -9.42
CA PRO A 427 16.60 -5.38 -9.22
C PRO A 427 16.56 -4.44 -8.00
N GLY A 428 17.56 -4.55 -7.12
CA GLY A 428 17.67 -3.76 -5.90
C GLY A 428 18.65 -4.38 -4.91
N VAL A 429 18.68 -3.85 -3.70
CA VAL A 429 19.42 -4.42 -2.58
C VAL A 429 18.44 -5.11 -1.64
N HIS A 430 18.57 -6.41 -1.50
CA HIS A 430 17.69 -7.25 -0.69
C HIS A 430 18.46 -7.87 0.46
N GLN A 431 17.82 -7.99 1.62
CA GLN A 431 18.42 -8.50 2.83
C GLN A 431 18.17 -10.03 2.96
N GLU A 432 18.88 -10.64 3.88
CA GLU A 432 18.78 -12.07 4.15
C GLU A 432 17.41 -12.53 4.68
N ASP A 433 16.56 -11.61 5.12
CA ASP A 433 15.21 -11.87 5.61
C ASP A 433 14.12 -11.65 4.55
N HIS A 434 14.50 -11.36 3.30
CA HIS A 434 13.54 -11.13 2.24
C HIS A 434 12.60 -12.34 2.06
N TRP A 435 11.29 -12.10 2.06
CA TRP A 435 10.24 -13.12 2.10
C TRP A 435 10.28 -14.13 0.93
N ALA A 436 10.80 -13.74 -0.22
CA ALA A 436 10.88 -14.60 -1.42
C ALA A 436 12.11 -15.52 -1.42
N LEU A 437 13.02 -15.41 -0.44
CA LEU A 437 14.18 -16.28 -0.29
C LEU A 437 13.77 -17.60 0.32
N ASP A 438 14.08 -18.71 -0.34
CA ASP A 438 13.80 -20.06 0.12
C ASP A 438 15.07 -20.70 0.70
N TYR A 439 15.11 -20.81 2.02
CA TYR A 439 16.23 -21.36 2.78
C TYR A 439 15.97 -22.82 3.14
N GLN A 440 16.77 -23.73 2.59
CA GLN A 440 16.69 -25.16 2.86
C GLN A 440 17.92 -25.64 3.65
N GLY A 441 17.70 -26.39 4.74
CA GLY A 441 18.78 -26.91 5.61
C GLY A 441 18.96 -26.12 6.91
N PRO A 442 20.08 -26.28 7.60
CA PRO A 442 20.28 -25.81 8.98
C PRO A 442 20.75 -24.34 9.06
N TRP A 443 20.14 -23.44 8.27
CA TRP A 443 20.42 -22.02 8.36
C TRP A 443 20.10 -21.45 9.74
N LYS A 444 20.93 -20.55 10.22
CA LYS A 444 20.75 -19.78 11.45
C LYS A 444 20.93 -18.30 11.19
N THR A 445 20.26 -17.48 11.98
CA THR A 445 20.43 -16.01 11.96
C THR A 445 21.25 -15.59 13.16
N ARG A 446 22.16 -14.64 12.99
CA ARG A 446 22.88 -13.98 14.09
C ARG A 446 22.93 -12.47 13.88
N THR A 447 22.94 -11.73 14.97
CA THR A 447 23.22 -10.30 14.94
C THR A 447 24.68 -10.08 14.61
N MET A 448 24.96 -9.22 13.62
CA MET A 448 26.30 -8.84 13.22
C MET A 448 26.35 -7.33 12.96
N PRO A 449 26.96 -6.55 13.84
CA PRO A 449 26.99 -5.07 13.69
C PRO A 449 27.65 -4.57 12.41
N SER A 450 28.47 -5.37 11.74
CA SER A 450 29.10 -5.05 10.46
C SER A 450 28.27 -5.42 9.24
N ALA A 451 27.17 -6.16 9.42
CA ALA A 451 26.21 -6.44 8.35
C ALA A 451 25.31 -5.21 8.09
N GLN A 452 24.86 -5.07 6.87
CA GLN A 452 23.88 -4.08 6.49
C GLN A 452 22.64 -4.21 7.33
N LEU A 453 21.91 -3.66 7.89
CA LEU A 453 20.77 -3.86 8.81
C LEU A 453 21.06 -4.77 10.04
N GLY A 454 22.33 -5.06 10.33
CA GLY A 454 22.77 -5.63 11.61
C GLY A 454 22.54 -7.13 11.81
N ALA A 455 22.19 -7.89 10.78
CA ALA A 455 21.99 -9.32 10.84
C ALA A 455 22.58 -10.07 9.62
N GLU A 456 22.85 -11.36 9.79
CA GLU A 456 23.22 -12.25 8.69
C GLU A 456 22.67 -13.66 8.91
N ARG A 457 22.49 -14.41 7.85
CA ARG A 457 22.25 -15.86 7.90
C ARG A 457 23.53 -16.64 7.63
N TYR A 458 23.72 -17.70 8.37
CA TYR A 458 24.90 -18.56 8.21
C TYR A 458 24.52 -20.04 8.33
N VAL A 459 25.34 -20.90 7.75
CA VAL A 459 25.27 -22.35 7.85
C VAL A 459 26.36 -22.80 8.84
N PRO A 460 26.07 -23.63 9.84
CA PRO A 460 27.09 -24.17 10.76
C PRO A 460 28.19 -24.94 10.03
N ASP A 461 29.41 -24.93 10.59
CA ASP A 461 30.56 -25.64 10.03
C ASP A 461 30.24 -27.12 9.75
N GLY A 462 30.65 -27.57 8.57
CA GLY A 462 30.47 -28.95 8.12
C GLY A 462 29.05 -29.33 7.69
N ALA A 463 28.09 -28.37 7.71
CA ALA A 463 26.74 -28.58 7.21
C ALA A 463 26.59 -28.10 5.77
N THR A 464 25.62 -28.69 5.07
CA THR A 464 25.22 -28.30 3.72
C THR A 464 23.81 -27.67 3.76
N ALA A 465 23.61 -26.59 3.05
CA ALA A 465 22.33 -25.91 2.94
C ALA A 465 22.19 -25.32 1.53
N SER A 466 20.97 -24.95 1.15
CA SER A 466 20.72 -24.25 -0.12
C SER A 466 19.87 -23.00 0.12
N LEU A 467 20.03 -22.03 -0.78
CA LEU A 467 19.22 -20.83 -0.89
C LEU A 467 18.68 -20.80 -2.32
N GLY A 468 17.37 -20.78 -2.45
CA GLY A 468 16.65 -20.66 -3.71
C GLY A 468 15.89 -19.34 -3.81
N PHE A 469 15.85 -18.75 -4.97
CA PHE A 469 15.00 -17.61 -5.30
C PHE A 469 14.89 -17.45 -6.82
N ALA A 470 13.80 -16.79 -7.26
CA ALA A 470 13.63 -16.34 -8.64
C ALA A 470 13.98 -14.86 -8.73
N PHE A 471 14.65 -14.43 -9.81
CA PHE A 471 14.92 -13.01 -10.05
C PHE A 471 14.91 -12.71 -11.55
N GLU A 472 14.66 -11.45 -11.88
CA GLU A 472 14.83 -10.92 -13.23
C GLU A 472 16.04 -9.99 -13.26
N GLY A 473 17.06 -10.33 -14.07
CA GLY A 473 18.28 -9.53 -14.15
C GLY A 473 19.39 -10.24 -14.88
N THR A 474 20.47 -9.53 -15.19
CA THR A 474 21.66 -10.05 -15.87
C THR A 474 22.82 -10.33 -14.93
N ASP A 475 22.80 -9.72 -13.75
CA ASP A 475 23.87 -9.80 -12.77
C ASP A 475 23.31 -10.05 -11.38
N LEU A 476 23.94 -10.97 -10.65
CA LEU A 476 23.62 -11.26 -9.24
C LEU A 476 24.89 -11.10 -8.39
N TRP A 477 24.77 -10.30 -7.32
CA TRP A 477 25.82 -10.10 -6.35
C TRP A 477 25.38 -10.64 -4.99
N LEU A 478 26.15 -11.57 -4.43
CA LEU A 478 25.94 -12.08 -3.07
C LEU A 478 26.99 -11.47 -2.15
N GLN A 479 26.55 -10.75 -1.12
CA GLN A 479 27.44 -10.25 -0.09
C GLN A 479 27.63 -11.32 0.99
N ALA A 480 28.86 -11.78 1.15
CA ALA A 480 29.23 -12.72 2.22
C ALA A 480 29.92 -11.98 3.36
N GLY A 481 29.75 -12.46 4.58
CA GLY A 481 30.47 -11.96 5.75
C GLY A 481 32.00 -12.15 5.62
N PRO A 482 32.82 -11.34 6.33
CA PRO A 482 34.28 -11.36 6.23
C PRO A 482 34.90 -12.67 6.69
N GLU A 483 34.20 -13.47 7.50
CA GLU A 483 34.63 -14.79 8.00
C GLU A 483 34.04 -15.96 7.22
N ALA A 484 33.32 -15.68 6.09
CA ALA A 484 32.72 -16.73 5.29
C ALA A 484 33.81 -17.65 4.70
N ALA A 485 33.71 -18.93 5.02
CA ALA A 485 34.59 -19.98 4.50
C ALA A 485 33.74 -21.16 4.02
N GLY A 486 34.08 -21.72 2.85
CA GLY A 486 33.34 -22.84 2.29
C GLY A 486 33.37 -22.85 0.77
N THR A 487 32.62 -23.80 0.21
CA THR A 487 32.42 -23.90 -1.23
C THR A 487 30.98 -23.48 -1.56
N LEU A 488 30.82 -22.55 -2.48
CA LEU A 488 29.55 -22.18 -3.06
C LEU A 488 29.42 -22.86 -4.43
N ALA A 489 28.40 -23.70 -4.58
CA ALA A 489 27.95 -24.18 -5.87
C ALA A 489 26.66 -23.45 -6.25
N TYR A 490 26.50 -23.09 -7.51
CA TYR A 490 25.29 -22.41 -7.98
C TYR A 490 24.76 -23.02 -9.26
N GLN A 491 23.44 -22.94 -9.42
CA GLN A 491 22.73 -23.36 -10.60
C GLN A 491 21.76 -22.24 -11.02
N VAL A 492 21.73 -21.88 -12.30
CA VAL A 492 20.85 -20.85 -12.85
C VAL A 492 20.03 -21.49 -13.98
N ASP A 493 18.70 -21.26 -13.97
CA ASP A 493 17.75 -21.69 -14.99
C ASP A 493 17.83 -23.20 -15.34
N GLY A 494 18.18 -24.04 -14.36
CA GLY A 494 18.33 -25.48 -14.56
C GLY A 494 19.62 -25.91 -15.26
N ASP A 495 20.55 -24.99 -15.54
CA ASP A 495 21.89 -25.32 -16.02
C ASP A 495 22.66 -26.17 -14.99
N PRO A 496 23.64 -27.00 -15.41
CA PRO A 496 24.44 -27.78 -14.46
C PRO A 496 25.11 -26.90 -13.41
N GLU A 497 25.19 -27.41 -12.17
CA GLU A 497 25.92 -26.76 -11.07
C GLU A 497 27.36 -26.36 -11.49
N ARG A 498 27.77 -25.16 -11.12
CA ARG A 498 29.10 -24.60 -11.34
C ARG A 498 29.82 -24.30 -10.05
#